data_b29fb48de740ac3776cb25fa30405a5d
#
_entry.id   b29fb48de740ac3776cb25fa30405a5d
#
_cell.length_a   1.000
_cell.length_b   1.000
_cell.length_c   1.000
_cell.angle_alpha   90.00
_cell.angle_beta   90.00
_cell.angle_gamma   90.00
#
_symmetry.space_group_name_H-M   'P 1'
#
loop_
_entity.id
_entity.type
_entity.pdbx_description
1 polymer ?
#
loop_
_entity_poly.entity_id
_entity_poly.type
_entity_poly.pdbx_seq_one_letter_code
_entity_poly.pdbx_strand_id
1 'polypeptide(L)'
;MKGLLIIGAGGHGKVIADIASALGKWDRIAFVDDKYPDLTQVLDWPVIGDMEDFRKHREEYPDVFVAVGDNAVRQKITTRSEKAGFHLPTLIHPRAAVSRLAVIGAGTIINSQSAVNANAKIGKGCIVNTGATVGHDCILGDFVHVAPGASLAGETEIGEGCWIGMRSAVIEQLSVGRGVVIGAGAVVIRNIPDNSLVVGIPARIVKELDPFAP
;
A
#
# COMPACT_ATOMS: atom_id res chain seq x y z
N MET A 1 19.69 14.89 11.72
CA MET A 1 19.36 13.44 11.70
C MET A 1 17.93 13.29 11.21
N LYS A 2 17.68 12.45 10.21
CA LYS A 2 16.36 12.26 9.61
C LYS A 2 15.67 11.01 10.19
N GLY A 3 14.51 11.18 10.82
CA GLY A 3 13.76 10.08 11.40
C GLY A 3 12.59 9.63 10.53
N LEU A 4 12.26 8.33 10.54
CA LEU A 4 11.05 7.75 9.98
C LEU A 4 10.19 7.18 11.11
N LEU A 5 8.96 7.66 11.23
CA LEU A 5 7.95 7.11 12.11
C LEU A 5 7.06 6.15 11.31
N ILE A 6 6.88 4.93 11.80
CA ILE A 6 6.02 3.93 11.18
C ILE A 6 4.76 3.79 12.04
N ILE A 7 3.59 4.06 11.47
CA ILE A 7 2.31 3.90 12.15
C ILE A 7 1.78 2.48 11.92
N GLY A 8 1.76 1.68 12.99
CA GLY A 8 1.39 0.27 13.00
C GLY A 8 2.61 -0.65 13.07
N ALA A 9 2.74 -1.38 14.19
CA ALA A 9 3.85 -2.27 14.52
C ALA A 9 3.57 -3.76 14.23
N GLY A 10 2.56 -4.04 13.43
CA GLY A 10 2.16 -5.39 12.99
C GLY A 10 3.10 -5.99 11.93
N GLY A 11 2.64 -7.07 11.28
CA GLY A 11 3.42 -7.76 10.25
C GLY A 11 3.85 -6.85 9.08
N HIS A 12 2.95 -5.99 8.62
CA HIS A 12 3.27 -5.02 7.55
C HIS A 12 4.28 -3.96 8.04
N GLY A 13 4.15 -3.51 9.29
CA GLY A 13 5.12 -2.58 9.89
C GLY A 13 6.54 -3.14 9.92
N LYS A 14 6.70 -4.43 10.24
CA LYS A 14 8.01 -5.11 10.20
C LYS A 14 8.63 -5.06 8.80
N VAL A 15 7.83 -5.32 7.77
CA VAL A 15 8.28 -5.25 6.36
C VAL A 15 8.70 -3.83 5.99
N ILE A 16 7.94 -2.82 6.41
CA ILE A 16 8.27 -1.42 6.16
C ILE A 16 9.60 -1.03 6.83
N ALA A 17 9.79 -1.40 8.09
CA ALA A 17 11.02 -1.08 8.83
C ALA A 17 12.25 -1.76 8.20
N ASP A 18 12.13 -3.02 7.79
CA ASP A 18 13.19 -3.75 7.08
C ASP A 18 13.56 -3.05 5.76
N ILE A 19 12.58 -2.67 4.95
CA ILE A 19 12.81 -1.92 3.71
C ILE A 19 13.45 -0.55 3.99
N ALA A 20 12.95 0.18 4.97
CA ALA A 20 13.50 1.48 5.34
C ALA A 20 14.96 1.38 5.79
N SER A 21 15.28 0.35 6.58
CA SER A 21 16.65 0.02 6.98
C SER A 21 17.53 -0.30 5.78
N ALA A 22 17.06 -1.17 4.88
CA ALA A 22 17.81 -1.53 3.67
C ALA A 22 18.07 -0.34 2.73
N LEU A 23 17.18 0.67 2.73
CA LEU A 23 17.35 1.90 1.94
C LEU A 23 18.41 2.85 2.55
N GLY A 24 18.68 2.77 3.84
CA GLY A 24 19.69 3.58 4.52
C GLY A 24 19.45 5.10 4.46
N LYS A 25 18.19 5.53 4.31
CA LYS A 25 17.82 6.95 4.14
C LYS A 25 17.51 7.67 5.46
N TRP A 26 17.31 6.91 6.54
CA TRP A 26 16.93 7.41 7.85
C TRP A 26 17.95 7.01 8.90
N ASP A 27 18.36 7.96 9.72
CA ASP A 27 19.28 7.74 10.83
C ASP A 27 18.62 7.01 12.00
N ARG A 28 17.27 7.11 12.08
CA ARG A 28 16.46 6.46 13.12
C ARG A 28 15.09 6.06 12.57
N ILE A 29 14.61 4.92 13.02
CA ILE A 29 13.29 4.36 12.69
C ILE A 29 12.61 4.01 14.01
N ALA A 30 11.34 4.37 14.16
CA ALA A 30 10.53 4.01 15.32
C ALA A 30 9.09 3.71 14.90
N PHE A 31 8.36 3.02 15.78
CA PHE A 31 6.94 2.73 15.62
C PHE A 31 6.07 3.54 16.58
N VAL A 32 4.83 3.75 16.18
CA VAL A 32 3.70 4.00 17.07
C VAL A 32 2.62 2.94 16.82
N ASP A 33 2.00 2.42 17.90
CA ASP A 33 1.01 1.35 17.82
C ASP A 33 0.09 1.42 19.06
N ASP A 34 -1.20 1.10 18.89
CA ASP A 34 -2.19 1.13 19.97
C ASP A 34 -1.91 0.14 21.12
N LYS A 35 -0.97 -0.79 20.91
CA LYS A 35 -0.49 -1.71 21.96
C LYS A 35 0.55 -1.09 22.89
N TYR A 36 0.98 0.16 22.65
CA TYR A 36 1.81 0.87 23.61
C TYR A 36 1.00 1.22 24.87
N PRO A 37 1.53 1.09 26.11
CA PRO A 37 2.92 0.76 26.47
C PRO A 37 3.23 -0.75 26.63
N ASP A 38 2.27 -1.65 26.39
CA ASP A 38 2.52 -3.10 26.53
C ASP A 38 3.51 -3.62 25.50
N LEU A 39 3.55 -2.99 24.32
CA LEU A 39 4.51 -3.24 23.24
C LEU A 39 5.49 -2.06 23.17
N THR A 40 6.75 -2.27 23.54
CA THR A 40 7.79 -1.22 23.56
C THR A 40 8.88 -1.41 22.50
N GLN A 41 8.93 -2.58 21.84
CA GLN A 41 9.90 -2.87 20.81
C GLN A 41 9.37 -3.89 19.80
N VAL A 42 9.72 -3.70 18.53
CA VAL A 42 9.44 -4.64 17.43
C VAL A 42 10.73 -4.84 16.64
N LEU A 43 11.26 -6.09 16.67
CA LEU A 43 12.59 -6.40 16.13
C LEU A 43 13.62 -5.46 16.76
N ASP A 44 14.41 -4.76 15.97
CA ASP A 44 15.46 -3.85 16.41
C ASP A 44 14.98 -2.40 16.65
N TRP A 45 13.68 -2.12 16.47
CA TRP A 45 13.15 -0.75 16.50
C TRP A 45 12.22 -0.51 17.69
N PRO A 46 12.30 0.66 18.35
CA PRO A 46 11.44 1.00 19.47
C PRO A 46 10.01 1.32 19.01
N VAL A 47 9.04 1.01 19.89
CA VAL A 47 7.68 1.55 19.84
C VAL A 47 7.64 2.69 20.87
N ILE A 48 7.42 3.92 20.42
CA ILE A 48 7.63 5.14 21.20
C ILE A 48 6.33 5.84 21.63
N GLY A 49 5.18 5.31 21.26
CA GLY A 49 3.87 5.88 21.58
C GLY A 49 2.71 5.13 20.95
N ASP A 50 1.52 5.58 21.25
CA ASP A 50 0.28 5.13 20.64
C ASP A 50 -0.03 5.89 19.32
N MET A 51 -1.06 5.42 18.60
CA MET A 51 -1.48 6.02 17.33
C MET A 51 -2.26 7.33 17.48
N GLU A 52 -2.71 7.70 18.67
CA GLU A 52 -3.39 8.97 18.91
C GLU A 52 -2.39 10.13 18.97
N ASP A 53 -1.24 9.90 19.59
CA ASP A 53 -0.24 10.90 19.92
C ASP A 53 0.90 11.01 18.90
N PHE A 54 0.84 10.31 17.76
CA PHE A 54 1.95 10.27 16.80
C PHE A 54 2.46 11.67 16.38
N ARG A 55 1.60 12.68 16.44
CA ARG A 55 1.91 14.06 16.04
C ARG A 55 3.03 14.70 16.87
N LYS A 56 3.17 14.32 18.16
CA LYS A 56 4.20 14.84 19.07
C LYS A 56 5.62 14.46 18.65
N HIS A 57 5.75 13.43 17.81
CA HIS A 57 7.04 12.94 17.34
C HIS A 57 7.53 13.60 16.05
N ARG A 58 6.76 14.56 15.46
CA ARG A 58 7.05 15.13 14.14
C ARG A 58 8.41 15.83 14.04
N GLU A 59 8.85 16.50 15.08
CA GLU A 59 10.15 17.20 15.07
C GLU A 59 11.32 16.23 14.93
N GLU A 60 11.24 15.10 15.61
CA GLU A 60 12.27 14.07 15.59
C GLU A 60 12.13 13.11 14.40
N TYR A 61 10.90 12.86 13.95
CA TYR A 61 10.54 11.96 12.86
C TYR A 61 9.69 12.70 11.81
N PRO A 62 10.29 13.57 10.98
CA PRO A 62 9.54 14.36 9.99
C PRO A 62 8.91 13.53 8.88
N ASP A 63 9.44 12.35 8.60
CA ASP A 63 8.87 11.39 7.67
C ASP A 63 7.96 10.40 8.42
N VAL A 64 6.79 10.09 7.84
CA VAL A 64 5.90 9.07 8.38
C VAL A 64 5.48 8.07 7.30
N PHE A 65 5.38 6.79 7.67
CA PHE A 65 4.81 5.75 6.81
C PHE A 65 3.68 5.01 7.52
N VAL A 66 2.52 4.88 6.87
CA VAL A 66 1.34 4.21 7.44
C VAL A 66 1.35 2.73 7.06
N ALA A 67 1.66 1.87 8.02
CA ALA A 67 1.83 0.43 7.85
C ALA A 67 0.55 -0.35 8.20
N VAL A 68 -0.59 0.10 7.69
CA VAL A 68 -1.90 -0.52 7.92
C VAL A 68 -2.42 -1.16 6.63
N GLY A 69 -2.80 -2.44 6.71
CA GLY A 69 -3.27 -3.21 5.56
C GLY A 69 -4.66 -2.82 5.07
N ASP A 70 -5.58 -2.50 5.98
CA ASP A 70 -6.92 -2.03 5.63
C ASP A 70 -6.84 -0.70 4.86
N ASN A 71 -7.46 -0.66 3.68
CA ASN A 71 -7.32 0.47 2.76
C ASN A 71 -8.00 1.73 3.31
N ALA A 72 -9.19 1.62 3.93
CA ALA A 72 -9.93 2.76 4.47
C ALA A 72 -9.24 3.32 5.72
N VAL A 73 -8.80 2.45 6.63
CA VAL A 73 -8.03 2.86 7.82
C VAL A 73 -6.71 3.50 7.41
N ARG A 74 -6.01 2.93 6.42
CA ARG A 74 -4.76 3.49 5.89
C ARG A 74 -5.00 4.89 5.32
N GLN A 75 -6.08 5.10 4.53
CA GLN A 75 -6.45 6.39 3.99
C GLN A 75 -6.69 7.43 5.08
N LYS A 76 -7.50 7.08 6.09
CA LYS A 76 -7.81 7.95 7.23
C LYS A 76 -6.55 8.40 7.97
N ILE A 77 -5.66 7.47 8.29
CA ILE A 77 -4.41 7.77 9.01
C ILE A 77 -3.47 8.59 8.14
N THR A 78 -3.32 8.24 6.86
CA THR A 78 -2.50 8.99 5.90
C THR A 78 -2.95 10.45 5.79
N THR A 79 -4.26 10.68 5.65
CA THR A 79 -4.83 12.02 5.61
C THR A 79 -4.59 12.80 6.91
N ARG A 80 -4.70 12.15 8.08
CA ARG A 80 -4.36 12.76 9.39
C ARG A 80 -2.88 13.15 9.45
N SER A 81 -2.00 12.32 8.91
CA SER A 81 -0.55 12.55 8.89
C SER A 81 -0.17 13.73 7.98
N GLU A 82 -0.78 13.82 6.79
CA GLU A 82 -0.60 14.96 5.87
C GLU A 82 -1.04 16.27 6.53
N LYS A 83 -2.25 16.29 7.14
CA LYS A 83 -2.77 17.46 7.85
C LYS A 83 -1.90 17.87 9.05
N ALA A 84 -1.20 16.92 9.67
CA ALA A 84 -0.23 17.19 10.72
C ALA A 84 1.13 17.69 10.19
N GLY A 85 1.31 17.77 8.87
CA GLY A 85 2.51 18.31 8.22
C GLY A 85 3.68 17.33 8.15
N PHE A 86 3.43 16.02 8.25
CA PHE A 86 4.45 15.01 7.97
C PHE A 86 4.69 14.89 6.48
N HIS A 87 5.92 14.55 6.11
CA HIS A 87 6.24 14.09 4.78
C HIS A 87 5.97 12.58 4.65
N LEU A 88 5.38 12.16 3.54
CA LEU A 88 5.03 10.77 3.24
C LEU A 88 5.98 10.21 2.17
N PRO A 89 7.07 9.55 2.56
CA PRO A 89 8.02 9.02 1.60
C PRO A 89 7.42 7.86 0.80
N THR A 90 7.81 7.75 -0.47
CA THR A 90 7.62 6.52 -1.26
C THR A 90 8.74 5.55 -0.93
N LEU A 91 8.40 4.30 -0.62
CA LEU A 91 9.33 3.24 -0.33
C LEU A 91 9.41 2.25 -1.50
N ILE A 92 10.58 2.10 -2.09
CA ILE A 92 10.82 1.14 -3.16
C ILE A 92 11.93 0.20 -2.69
N HIS A 93 11.58 -1.08 -2.51
CA HIS A 93 12.55 -2.09 -2.11
C HIS A 93 13.69 -2.19 -3.13
N PRO A 94 14.96 -2.31 -2.73
CA PRO A 94 16.11 -2.39 -3.67
C PRO A 94 16.03 -3.52 -4.69
N ARG A 95 15.25 -4.58 -4.41
CA ARG A 95 15.01 -5.70 -5.34
C ARG A 95 13.67 -5.63 -6.06
N ALA A 96 13.03 -4.48 -6.12
CA ALA A 96 11.88 -4.23 -6.98
C ALA A 96 12.35 -3.72 -8.34
N ALA A 97 11.71 -4.18 -9.41
CA ALA A 97 11.98 -3.70 -10.77
C ALA A 97 10.98 -2.60 -11.13
N VAL A 98 11.36 -1.35 -10.94
CA VAL A 98 10.48 -0.20 -11.24
C VAL A 98 11.02 0.59 -12.41
N SER A 99 10.18 0.77 -13.44
CA SER A 99 10.51 1.59 -14.59
C SER A 99 10.76 3.05 -14.18
N ARG A 100 11.81 3.67 -14.73
CA ARG A 100 12.07 5.10 -14.56
C ARG A 100 10.96 6.02 -15.12
N LEU A 101 10.10 5.46 -15.96
CA LEU A 101 8.95 6.16 -16.56
C LEU A 101 7.66 5.97 -15.75
N ALA A 102 7.67 5.16 -14.71
CA ALA A 102 6.53 5.00 -13.80
C ALA A 102 6.42 6.20 -12.85
N VAL A 103 5.19 6.57 -12.51
CA VAL A 103 4.88 7.60 -11.52
C VAL A 103 4.30 6.94 -10.29
N ILE A 104 4.92 7.17 -9.13
CA ILE A 104 4.51 6.55 -7.85
C ILE A 104 4.12 7.64 -6.86
N GLY A 105 2.90 7.57 -6.35
CA GLY A 105 2.35 8.53 -5.39
C GLY A 105 2.98 8.44 -4.00
N ALA A 106 2.84 9.52 -3.23
CA ALA A 106 3.36 9.64 -1.87
C ALA A 106 2.81 8.55 -0.92
N GLY A 107 3.61 8.10 0.04
CA GLY A 107 3.20 7.07 1.00
C GLY A 107 2.95 5.69 0.40
N THR A 108 3.32 5.48 -0.86
CA THR A 108 3.19 4.18 -1.56
C THR A 108 4.42 3.33 -1.35
N ILE A 109 4.22 2.02 -1.22
CA ILE A 109 5.29 1.04 -1.13
C ILE A 109 5.29 0.09 -2.32
N ILE A 110 6.49 -0.17 -2.84
CA ILE A 110 6.77 -1.21 -3.84
C ILE A 110 7.70 -2.23 -3.18
N ASN A 111 7.15 -3.41 -2.87
CA ASN A 111 7.85 -4.47 -2.14
C ASN A 111 8.84 -5.26 -3.01
N SER A 112 9.57 -6.15 -2.34
CA SER A 112 10.59 -7.00 -3.00
C SER A 112 10.00 -7.85 -4.13
N GLN A 113 10.80 -8.09 -5.18
CA GLN A 113 10.44 -8.92 -6.34
C GLN A 113 9.20 -8.45 -7.11
N SER A 114 8.64 -7.27 -6.80
CA SER A 114 7.57 -6.71 -7.60
C SER A 114 8.11 -5.99 -8.84
N ALA A 115 7.26 -5.89 -9.87
CA ALA A 115 7.59 -5.19 -11.10
C ALA A 115 6.54 -4.12 -11.39
N VAL A 116 6.99 -2.90 -11.71
CA VAL A 116 6.15 -1.80 -12.19
C VAL A 116 6.69 -1.32 -13.53
N ASN A 117 5.92 -1.51 -14.58
CA ASN A 117 6.35 -1.31 -15.95
C ASN A 117 6.22 0.16 -16.41
N ALA A 118 6.65 0.39 -17.66
CA ALA A 118 6.71 1.73 -18.25
C ALA A 118 5.35 2.42 -18.27
N ASN A 119 5.34 3.73 -17.97
CA ASN A 119 4.17 4.61 -17.97
C ASN A 119 3.04 4.20 -17.00
N ALA A 120 3.29 3.25 -16.08
CA ALA A 120 2.35 2.95 -15.02
C ALA A 120 2.23 4.15 -14.05
N LYS A 121 1.00 4.48 -13.64
CA LYS A 121 0.70 5.56 -12.71
C LYS A 121 0.04 4.95 -11.48
N ILE A 122 0.71 5.03 -10.35
CA ILE A 122 0.23 4.47 -9.07
C ILE A 122 -0.06 5.62 -8.12
N GLY A 123 -1.27 5.65 -7.60
CA GLY A 123 -1.75 6.68 -6.68
C GLY A 123 -1.04 6.69 -5.33
N LYS A 124 -1.52 7.53 -4.43
CA LYS A 124 -1.03 7.74 -3.08
C LYS A 124 -1.42 6.56 -2.16
N GLY A 125 -0.54 6.24 -1.20
CA GLY A 125 -0.82 5.28 -0.14
C GLY A 125 -1.08 3.84 -0.63
N CYS A 126 -0.64 3.50 -1.84
CA CYS A 126 -0.79 2.17 -2.41
C CYS A 126 0.21 1.17 -1.84
N ILE A 127 -0.15 -0.11 -1.91
CA ILE A 127 0.73 -1.22 -1.58
C ILE A 127 0.85 -2.11 -2.81
N VAL A 128 2.01 -2.13 -3.45
CA VAL A 128 2.37 -3.16 -4.43
C VAL A 128 3.21 -4.19 -3.70
N ASN A 129 2.57 -5.30 -3.32
CA ASN A 129 3.14 -6.24 -2.38
C ASN A 129 4.11 -7.22 -3.06
N THR A 130 4.79 -8.05 -2.26
CA THR A 130 5.86 -8.96 -2.71
C THR A 130 5.47 -9.75 -3.96
N GLY A 131 6.31 -9.67 -4.99
CA GLY A 131 6.12 -10.40 -6.25
C GLY A 131 4.91 -9.97 -7.09
N ALA A 132 4.21 -8.89 -6.71
CA ALA A 132 3.11 -8.36 -7.51
C ALA A 132 3.63 -7.63 -8.76
N THR A 133 2.84 -7.64 -9.84
CA THR A 133 3.20 -6.98 -11.09
C THR A 133 2.15 -5.99 -11.54
N VAL A 134 2.60 -4.82 -11.98
CA VAL A 134 1.79 -3.77 -12.59
C VAL A 134 2.29 -3.55 -14.01
N GLY A 135 1.46 -3.85 -14.99
CA GLY A 135 1.74 -3.75 -16.42
C GLY A 135 2.04 -2.32 -16.88
N HIS A 136 2.47 -2.20 -18.13
CA HIS A 136 2.67 -0.90 -18.76
C HIS A 136 1.33 -0.14 -18.88
N ASP A 137 1.36 1.17 -18.82
CA ASP A 137 0.20 2.06 -18.99
C ASP A 137 -0.96 1.82 -18.00
N CYS A 138 -0.74 1.02 -16.94
CA CYS A 138 -1.73 0.84 -15.87
C CYS A 138 -1.94 2.12 -15.08
N ILE A 139 -3.20 2.36 -14.66
CA ILE A 139 -3.56 3.46 -13.77
C ILE A 139 -4.19 2.89 -12.51
N LEU A 140 -3.55 3.07 -11.37
CA LEU A 140 -4.06 2.69 -10.06
C LEU A 140 -4.45 3.95 -9.28
N GLY A 141 -5.69 4.01 -8.83
CA GLY A 141 -6.18 5.05 -7.91
C GLY A 141 -5.45 5.01 -6.55
N ASP A 142 -5.80 5.95 -5.69
CA ASP A 142 -5.22 6.03 -4.35
C ASP A 142 -5.62 4.81 -3.48
N PHE A 143 -4.75 4.44 -2.55
CA PHE A 143 -4.98 3.39 -1.55
C PHE A 143 -5.31 2.00 -2.10
N VAL A 144 -4.91 1.68 -3.32
CA VAL A 144 -5.02 0.33 -3.87
C VAL A 144 -4.00 -0.59 -3.19
N HIS A 145 -4.43 -1.82 -2.86
CA HIS A 145 -3.55 -2.88 -2.41
C HIS A 145 -3.47 -4.00 -3.45
N VAL A 146 -2.35 -4.12 -4.12
CA VAL A 146 -2.02 -5.25 -5.00
C VAL A 146 -1.31 -6.29 -4.13
N ALA A 147 -2.04 -7.34 -3.72
CA ALA A 147 -1.57 -8.34 -2.77
C ALA A 147 -0.45 -9.23 -3.33
N PRO A 148 0.25 -10.03 -2.50
CA PRO A 148 1.40 -10.81 -2.95
C PRO A 148 1.13 -11.66 -4.20
N GLY A 149 1.98 -11.51 -5.22
CA GLY A 149 1.92 -12.27 -6.46
C GLY A 149 0.73 -11.97 -7.37
N ALA A 150 -0.08 -10.95 -7.06
CA ALA A 150 -1.15 -10.53 -7.96
C ALA A 150 -0.59 -9.81 -9.19
N SER A 151 -1.27 -9.96 -10.33
CA SER A 151 -0.79 -9.46 -11.62
C SER A 151 -1.85 -8.61 -12.33
N LEU A 152 -1.47 -7.40 -12.71
CA LEU A 152 -2.25 -6.52 -13.56
C LEU A 152 -1.57 -6.45 -14.93
N ALA A 153 -2.27 -6.86 -15.98
CA ALA A 153 -1.77 -6.74 -17.34
C ALA A 153 -1.84 -5.28 -17.84
N GLY A 154 -1.28 -5.01 -19.00
CA GLY A 154 -1.13 -3.65 -19.51
C GLY A 154 -2.47 -2.91 -19.71
N GLU A 155 -2.43 -1.59 -19.61
CA GLU A 155 -3.57 -0.68 -19.84
C GLU A 155 -4.77 -0.96 -18.91
N THR A 156 -4.54 -1.52 -17.72
CA THR A 156 -5.60 -1.78 -16.72
C THR A 156 -5.82 -0.55 -15.85
N GLU A 157 -7.08 -0.18 -15.64
CA GLU A 157 -7.47 0.90 -14.74
C GLU A 157 -8.09 0.32 -13.46
N ILE A 158 -7.52 0.64 -12.30
CA ILE A 158 -7.96 0.18 -10.98
C ILE A 158 -8.42 1.39 -10.15
N GLY A 159 -9.69 1.42 -9.77
CA GLY A 159 -10.26 2.48 -8.95
C GLY A 159 -9.67 2.53 -7.53
N GLU A 160 -9.90 3.66 -6.87
CA GLU A 160 -9.45 3.93 -5.51
C GLU A 160 -9.90 2.86 -4.51
N GLY A 161 -9.05 2.53 -3.55
CA GLY A 161 -9.39 1.64 -2.42
C GLY A 161 -9.56 0.16 -2.77
N CYS A 162 -9.24 -0.26 -4.00
CA CYS A 162 -9.36 -1.65 -4.40
C CYS A 162 -8.38 -2.55 -3.66
N TRP A 163 -8.84 -3.79 -3.39
CA TRP A 163 -8.04 -4.90 -2.92
C TRP A 163 -7.91 -5.95 -4.01
N ILE A 164 -6.72 -6.10 -4.57
CA ILE A 164 -6.40 -7.09 -5.59
C ILE A 164 -5.81 -8.30 -4.88
N GLY A 165 -6.61 -9.36 -4.71
CA GLY A 165 -6.30 -10.50 -3.87
C GLY A 165 -5.04 -11.25 -4.28
N MET A 166 -4.46 -11.99 -3.33
CA MET A 166 -3.23 -12.76 -3.54
C MET A 166 -3.32 -13.66 -4.78
N ARG A 167 -2.30 -13.59 -5.66
CA ARG A 167 -2.20 -14.37 -6.89
C ARG A 167 -3.42 -14.26 -7.82
N SER A 168 -4.22 -13.22 -7.73
CA SER A 168 -5.23 -12.91 -8.73
C SER A 168 -4.60 -12.30 -9.98
N ALA A 169 -5.31 -12.37 -11.09
CA ALA A 169 -4.90 -11.79 -12.36
C ALA A 169 -6.02 -10.94 -12.96
N VAL A 170 -5.66 -9.79 -13.51
CA VAL A 170 -6.55 -8.95 -14.31
C VAL A 170 -5.94 -8.87 -15.70
N ILE A 171 -6.68 -9.29 -16.74
CA ILE A 171 -6.19 -9.22 -18.12
C ILE A 171 -6.15 -7.76 -18.60
N GLU A 172 -5.52 -7.53 -19.74
CA GLU A 172 -5.28 -6.21 -20.31
C GLU A 172 -6.56 -5.43 -20.63
N GLN A 173 -6.43 -4.09 -20.63
CA GLN A 173 -7.43 -3.13 -21.10
C GLN A 173 -8.78 -3.21 -20.34
N LEU A 174 -8.75 -3.59 -19.08
CA LEU A 174 -9.95 -3.64 -18.24
C LEU A 174 -9.99 -2.48 -17.24
N SER A 175 -11.22 -2.06 -16.94
CA SER A 175 -11.52 -1.14 -15.85
C SER A 175 -12.15 -1.89 -14.67
N VAL A 176 -11.56 -1.70 -13.49
CA VAL A 176 -12.07 -2.16 -12.20
C VAL A 176 -12.47 -0.93 -11.39
N GLY A 177 -13.73 -0.81 -11.03
CA GLY A 177 -14.28 0.31 -10.30
C GLY A 177 -13.64 0.51 -8.91
N ARG A 178 -14.07 1.56 -8.20
CA ARG A 178 -13.55 1.85 -6.85
C ARG A 178 -14.08 0.86 -5.81
N GLY A 179 -13.31 0.64 -4.74
CA GLY A 179 -13.74 -0.19 -3.60
C GLY A 179 -13.97 -1.66 -3.94
N VAL A 180 -13.45 -2.14 -5.07
CA VAL A 180 -13.59 -3.54 -5.49
C VAL A 180 -12.64 -4.42 -4.70
N VAL A 181 -13.13 -5.59 -4.29
CA VAL A 181 -12.34 -6.67 -3.71
C VAL A 181 -12.28 -7.83 -4.70
N ILE A 182 -11.09 -8.12 -5.20
CA ILE A 182 -10.82 -9.31 -6.01
C ILE A 182 -10.31 -10.41 -5.07
N GLY A 183 -10.99 -11.54 -5.03
CA GLY A 183 -10.60 -12.68 -4.21
C GLY A 183 -9.27 -13.29 -4.64
N ALA A 184 -8.59 -13.98 -3.71
CA ALA A 184 -7.34 -14.66 -4.01
C ALA A 184 -7.48 -15.66 -5.15
N GLY A 185 -6.53 -15.68 -6.08
CA GLY A 185 -6.51 -16.58 -7.22
C GLY A 185 -7.59 -16.32 -8.29
N ALA A 186 -8.38 -15.26 -8.18
CA ALA A 186 -9.40 -14.96 -9.17
C ALA A 186 -8.76 -14.44 -10.49
N VAL A 187 -9.41 -14.76 -11.62
CA VAL A 187 -9.00 -14.28 -12.95
C VAL A 187 -10.10 -13.39 -13.53
N VAL A 188 -9.82 -12.09 -13.57
CA VAL A 188 -10.74 -11.06 -14.07
C VAL A 188 -10.55 -10.93 -15.58
N ILE A 189 -11.64 -11.15 -16.33
CA ILE A 189 -11.66 -11.15 -17.81
C ILE A 189 -12.69 -10.17 -18.39
N ARG A 190 -13.26 -9.29 -17.58
CA ARG A 190 -14.19 -8.23 -17.98
C ARG A 190 -14.20 -7.12 -16.93
N ASN A 191 -14.71 -5.95 -17.31
CA ASN A 191 -14.85 -4.80 -16.41
C ASN A 191 -15.67 -5.15 -15.17
N ILE A 192 -15.29 -4.58 -14.03
CA ILE A 192 -15.95 -4.78 -12.74
C ILE A 192 -16.49 -3.43 -12.26
N PRO A 193 -17.78 -3.32 -11.92
CA PRO A 193 -18.36 -2.10 -11.36
C PRO A 193 -17.86 -1.83 -9.94
N ASP A 194 -18.08 -0.60 -9.45
CA ASP A 194 -17.71 -0.17 -8.10
C ASP A 194 -18.24 -1.13 -7.01
N ASN A 195 -17.55 -1.16 -5.88
CA ASN A 195 -17.97 -1.79 -4.63
C ASN A 195 -18.43 -3.25 -4.80
N SER A 196 -17.69 -4.01 -5.58
CA SER A 196 -18.02 -5.41 -5.87
C SER A 196 -16.98 -6.36 -5.26
N LEU A 197 -17.47 -7.48 -4.70
CA LEU A 197 -16.64 -8.65 -4.39
C LEU A 197 -16.69 -9.61 -5.56
N VAL A 198 -15.53 -9.93 -6.15
CA VAL A 198 -15.42 -10.87 -7.26
C VAL A 198 -14.49 -12.03 -6.92
N VAL A 199 -14.87 -13.24 -7.30
CA VAL A 199 -14.09 -14.46 -7.04
C VAL A 199 -14.19 -15.43 -8.21
N GLY A 200 -13.24 -16.35 -8.31
CA GLY A 200 -13.29 -17.50 -9.22
C GLY A 200 -12.51 -17.32 -10.53
N ILE A 201 -12.50 -18.38 -11.34
CA ILE A 201 -11.86 -18.49 -12.66
C ILE A 201 -12.90 -19.01 -13.65
N PRO A 202 -13.42 -18.14 -14.52
CA PRO A 202 -13.28 -16.69 -14.54
C PRO A 202 -13.99 -16.01 -13.36
N ALA A 203 -13.54 -14.82 -12.97
CA ALA A 203 -14.12 -14.08 -11.84
C ALA A 203 -15.59 -13.70 -12.09
N ARG A 204 -16.40 -13.79 -11.02
CA ARG A 204 -17.81 -13.42 -11.00
C ARG A 204 -18.10 -12.57 -9.78
N ILE A 205 -19.00 -11.60 -9.93
CA ILE A 205 -19.51 -10.81 -8.79
C ILE A 205 -20.34 -11.76 -7.92
N VAL A 206 -19.99 -11.82 -6.64
CA VAL A 206 -20.69 -12.65 -5.64
C VAL A 206 -21.37 -11.83 -4.57
N LYS A 207 -20.99 -10.55 -4.43
CA LYS A 207 -21.55 -9.65 -3.43
C LYS A 207 -21.31 -8.19 -3.85
N GLU A 208 -22.27 -7.32 -3.57
CA GLU A 208 -22.10 -5.89 -3.52
C GLU A 208 -21.59 -5.49 -2.12
N LEU A 209 -20.61 -4.62 -2.07
CA LEU A 209 -19.98 -4.14 -0.84
C LEU A 209 -20.48 -2.73 -0.49
N ASP A 210 -20.36 -2.35 0.76
CA ASP A 210 -20.55 -0.96 1.17
C ASP A 210 -19.57 -0.05 0.42
N PRO A 211 -19.98 1.17 0.08
CA PRO A 211 -19.10 2.12 -0.61
C PRO A 211 -17.78 2.32 0.14
N PHE A 212 -16.66 2.26 -0.60
CA PHE A 212 -15.36 2.59 -0.03
C PHE A 212 -15.38 4.04 0.43
N ALA A 213 -15.23 4.21 1.74
CA ALA A 213 -15.17 5.50 2.42
C ALA A 213 -14.08 5.48 3.50
N PRO A 214 -13.28 6.58 3.64
CA PRO A 214 -12.25 6.72 4.67
C PRO A 214 -12.86 7.01 6.05
#